data_ceb17aac4c8c892df51e2add1d15fe02
#
_entry.id   ceb17aac4c8c892df51e2add1d15fe02
#
_cell.length_a   1.000
_cell.length_b   1.000
_cell.length_c   1.000
_cell.angle_alpha   90.00
_cell.angle_beta   90.00
_cell.angle_gamma   90.00
#
_symmetry.space_group_name_H-M   'P 1'
#
loop_
_entity.id
_entity.type
_entity.pdbx_description
1 polymer ?
#
loop_
_entity_poly.entity_id
_entity_poly.type
_entity_poly.pdbx_seq_one_letter_code
_entity_poly.pdbx_strand_id
1 'polypeptide(L)'
;MLFMIVNCHSANRGDEAAVHAMIDELDSAFPGSEFILGMRGKTRYPNMPSNVKMIDQLIPGDNLQYKLALLSKGRMVIGKTYSEFEKYIKMADIVLHAPGGPSIGDTYIEDEMGYLRFYNLLVNQEIPYMFYAPSMGPFNEKSREKIRKKVLEGAKKIVVRDPISKDYVSSFVPKCEVELTLDSALQHDINKKAN
;
A
#
# COMPACT_ATOMS: atom_id res chain seq x y z
N MET A 1 -8.95 7.77 -13.94
CA MET A 1 -7.64 7.37 -13.39
C MET A 1 -7.65 5.88 -13.05
N LEU A 2 -6.49 5.23 -13.08
CA LEU A 2 -6.32 3.86 -12.60
C LEU A 2 -5.54 3.87 -11.27
N PHE A 3 -6.21 3.52 -10.19
CA PHE A 3 -5.60 3.39 -8.86
C PHE A 3 -5.24 1.94 -8.59
N MET A 4 -3.99 1.69 -8.17
CA MET A 4 -3.58 0.39 -7.64
C MET A 4 -3.48 0.47 -6.12
N ILE A 5 -4.41 -0.16 -5.40
CA ILE A 5 -4.42 -0.18 -3.94
C ILE A 5 -3.79 -1.49 -3.46
N VAL A 6 -2.72 -1.41 -2.71
CA VAL A 6 -1.94 -2.58 -2.25
C VAL A 6 -2.07 -2.78 -0.74
N ASN A 7 -1.75 -3.96 -0.27
CA ASN A 7 -1.83 -4.38 1.14
C ASN A 7 -3.26 -4.46 1.68
N CYS A 8 -4.22 -4.86 0.83
CA CYS A 8 -5.58 -5.10 1.24
C CYS A 8 -5.70 -6.44 1.99
N HIS A 9 -5.99 -6.39 3.28
CA HIS A 9 -6.12 -7.57 4.13
C HIS A 9 -7.56 -8.03 4.24
N SER A 10 -7.82 -9.27 3.84
CA SER A 10 -9.18 -9.84 3.80
C SER A 10 -9.64 -10.50 5.12
N ALA A 11 -8.75 -10.63 6.08
CA ALA A 11 -9.09 -11.28 7.37
C ALA A 11 -9.57 -10.30 8.45
N ASN A 12 -9.49 -8.99 8.19
CA ASN A 12 -9.83 -7.93 9.14
C ASN A 12 -10.97 -7.07 8.59
N ARG A 13 -12.10 -7.04 9.28
CA ARG A 13 -13.28 -6.25 8.88
C ARG A 13 -13.05 -4.74 8.98
N GLY A 14 -12.18 -4.29 9.88
CA GLY A 14 -11.78 -2.89 9.98
C GLY A 14 -11.01 -2.43 8.75
N ASP A 15 -10.06 -3.24 8.29
CA ASP A 15 -9.29 -2.95 7.08
C ASP A 15 -10.19 -2.96 5.83
N GLU A 16 -11.16 -3.89 5.77
CA GLU A 16 -12.18 -3.92 4.70
C GLU A 16 -12.99 -2.63 4.67
N ALA A 17 -13.55 -2.19 5.82
CA ALA A 17 -14.34 -0.97 5.91
C ALA A 17 -13.52 0.27 5.52
N ALA A 18 -12.26 0.34 5.94
CA ALA A 18 -11.36 1.44 5.60
C ALA A 18 -11.04 1.49 4.10
N VAL A 19 -10.88 0.33 3.44
CA VAL A 19 -10.66 0.27 1.98
C VAL A 19 -11.93 0.64 1.21
N HIS A 20 -13.11 0.22 1.66
CA HIS A 20 -14.38 0.65 1.06
C HIS A 20 -14.54 2.17 1.13
N ALA A 21 -14.33 2.78 2.31
CA ALA A 21 -14.40 4.23 2.47
C ALA A 21 -13.38 4.96 1.57
N MET A 22 -12.15 4.47 1.49
CA MET A 22 -11.13 5.00 0.61
C MET A 22 -11.56 4.98 -0.86
N ILE A 23 -12.17 3.89 -1.33
CA ILE A 23 -12.66 3.78 -2.71
C ILE A 23 -13.79 4.76 -2.95
N ASP A 24 -14.77 4.86 -2.05
CA ASP A 24 -15.90 5.80 -2.14
C ASP A 24 -15.42 7.25 -2.25
N GLU A 25 -14.42 7.63 -1.47
CA GLU A 25 -13.84 8.97 -1.54
C GLU A 25 -13.06 9.24 -2.82
N LEU A 26 -12.23 8.27 -3.23
CA LEU A 26 -11.46 8.41 -4.46
C LEU A 26 -12.37 8.44 -5.69
N ASP A 27 -13.42 7.63 -5.74
CA ASP A 27 -14.39 7.64 -6.84
C ASP A 27 -15.19 8.93 -6.89
N SER A 28 -15.52 9.50 -5.73
CA SER A 28 -16.16 10.82 -5.62
C SER A 28 -15.24 11.96 -6.09
N ALA A 29 -13.96 11.90 -5.71
CA ALA A 29 -12.98 12.93 -6.06
C ALA A 29 -12.52 12.83 -7.53
N PHE A 30 -12.49 11.62 -8.07
CA PHE A 30 -12.04 11.31 -9.45
C PHE A 30 -13.08 10.45 -10.18
N PRO A 31 -14.24 10.98 -10.57
CA PRO A 31 -15.30 10.20 -11.19
C PRO A 31 -14.84 9.45 -12.45
N GLY A 32 -15.27 8.20 -12.57
CA GLY A 32 -14.88 7.33 -13.67
C GLY A 32 -13.51 6.67 -13.51
N SER A 33 -12.98 6.66 -12.31
CA SER A 33 -11.75 5.93 -11.99
C SER A 33 -11.98 4.42 -11.93
N GLU A 34 -10.92 3.67 -12.19
CA GLU A 34 -10.84 2.22 -12.02
C GLU A 34 -9.90 1.89 -10.85
N PHE A 35 -10.24 0.84 -10.10
CA PHE A 35 -9.51 0.43 -8.91
C PHE A 35 -9.05 -1.03 -9.03
N ILE A 36 -7.77 -1.26 -8.82
CA ILE A 36 -7.21 -2.60 -8.72
C ILE A 36 -6.75 -2.83 -7.28
N LEU A 37 -7.36 -3.79 -6.58
CA LEU A 37 -6.98 -4.14 -5.22
C LEU A 37 -6.01 -5.31 -5.22
N GLY A 38 -4.82 -5.10 -4.68
CA GLY A 38 -3.85 -6.14 -4.36
C GLY A 38 -4.21 -6.79 -3.03
N MET A 39 -4.80 -7.98 -3.10
CA MET A 39 -5.28 -8.71 -1.93
C MET A 39 -4.19 -9.56 -1.28
N ARG A 40 -4.02 -9.42 0.02
CA ARG A 40 -3.18 -10.28 0.84
C ARG A 40 -4.04 -11.40 1.42
N GLY A 41 -4.06 -12.53 0.76
CA GLY A 41 -4.88 -13.68 1.13
C GLY A 41 -5.85 -14.09 0.02
N LYS A 42 -6.53 -15.21 0.25
CA LYS A 42 -7.43 -15.82 -0.75
C LYS A 42 -8.85 -15.24 -0.73
N THR A 43 -9.27 -14.67 0.39
CA THR A 43 -10.60 -14.10 0.55
C THR A 43 -10.69 -12.78 -0.21
N ARG A 44 -11.85 -12.51 -0.78
CA ARG A 44 -12.13 -11.24 -1.46
C ARG A 44 -13.13 -10.43 -0.64
N TYR A 45 -13.06 -9.10 -0.76
CA TYR A 45 -14.05 -8.22 -0.14
C TYR A 45 -15.40 -8.39 -0.83
N PRO A 46 -16.48 -8.53 -0.07
CA PRO A 46 -17.83 -8.57 -0.64
C PRO A 46 -18.28 -7.18 -1.12
N ASN A 47 -19.29 -7.16 -1.97
CA ASN A 47 -20.03 -5.95 -2.35
C ASN A 47 -19.16 -4.78 -2.91
N MET A 48 -18.08 -5.10 -3.59
CA MET A 48 -17.27 -4.08 -4.28
C MET A 48 -17.99 -3.54 -5.51
N PRO A 49 -17.86 -2.23 -5.80
CA PRO A 49 -18.37 -1.63 -7.02
C PRO A 49 -17.82 -2.29 -8.30
N SER A 50 -18.52 -2.15 -9.42
CA SER A 50 -18.16 -2.79 -10.69
C SER A 50 -16.85 -2.26 -11.32
N ASN A 51 -16.41 -1.07 -10.92
CA ASN A 51 -15.13 -0.46 -11.33
C ASN A 51 -13.94 -0.93 -10.45
N VAL A 52 -14.17 -1.92 -9.56
CA VAL A 52 -13.14 -2.50 -8.69
C VAL A 52 -12.80 -3.91 -9.14
N LYS A 53 -11.53 -4.17 -9.41
CA LYS A 53 -10.98 -5.50 -9.65
C LYS A 53 -10.05 -5.93 -8.53
N MET A 54 -10.21 -7.14 -8.02
CA MET A 54 -9.33 -7.73 -6.99
C MET A 54 -8.41 -8.78 -7.60
N ILE A 55 -7.12 -8.65 -7.33
CA ILE A 55 -6.08 -9.57 -7.77
C ILE A 55 -5.23 -10.01 -6.58
N ASP A 56 -4.49 -11.09 -6.72
CA ASP A 56 -3.55 -11.50 -5.68
C ASP A 56 -2.34 -10.56 -5.65
N GLN A 57 -2.04 -10.05 -4.45
CA GLN A 57 -0.81 -9.28 -4.26
C GLN A 57 0.36 -10.23 -4.03
N LEU A 58 1.41 -10.06 -4.80
CA LEU A 58 2.70 -10.66 -4.51
C LEU A 58 3.60 -9.71 -3.75
N ILE A 59 4.07 -10.18 -2.60
CA ILE A 59 5.18 -9.55 -1.89
C ILE A 59 6.43 -10.26 -2.35
N PRO A 60 7.49 -9.53 -2.75
CA PRO A 60 8.75 -10.13 -3.12
C PRO A 60 9.24 -11.02 -1.97
N GLY A 61 9.09 -12.33 -2.13
CA GLY A 61 9.65 -13.32 -1.23
C GLY A 61 11.16 -13.31 -1.29
N ASP A 62 11.76 -14.44 -1.09
CA ASP A 62 13.19 -14.57 -0.92
C ASP A 62 14.08 -13.96 -2.01
N ASN A 63 15.16 -13.54 -1.52
CA ASN A 63 16.40 -12.98 -2.04
C ASN A 63 16.70 -13.10 -3.54
N LEU A 64 16.46 -14.24 -4.21
CA LEU A 64 16.85 -14.42 -5.61
C LEU A 64 15.90 -13.72 -6.58
N GLN A 65 14.60 -13.89 -6.41
CA GLN A 65 13.59 -13.22 -7.26
C GLN A 65 13.66 -11.71 -7.10
N TYR A 66 13.82 -11.24 -5.86
CA TYR A 66 13.98 -9.82 -5.58
C TYR A 66 15.27 -9.26 -6.18
N LYS A 67 16.40 -9.96 -6.05
CA LYS A 67 17.67 -9.56 -6.68
C LYS A 67 17.58 -9.52 -8.20
N LEU A 68 16.94 -10.52 -8.81
CA LEU A 68 16.71 -10.56 -10.25
C LEU A 68 15.79 -9.43 -10.71
N ALA A 69 14.74 -9.13 -9.95
CA ALA A 69 13.86 -8.00 -10.22
C ALA A 69 14.58 -6.66 -10.10
N LEU A 70 15.45 -6.47 -9.11
CA LEU A 70 16.29 -5.27 -8.99
C LEU A 70 17.28 -5.13 -10.17
N LEU A 71 18.00 -6.18 -10.50
CA LEU A 71 19.01 -6.17 -11.57
C LEU A 71 18.39 -5.92 -12.95
N SER A 72 17.19 -6.45 -13.18
CA SER A 72 16.47 -6.33 -14.45
C SER A 72 15.59 -5.08 -14.54
N LYS A 73 15.63 -4.18 -13.55
CA LYS A 73 14.70 -3.05 -13.42
C LYS A 73 13.23 -3.49 -13.54
N GLY A 74 12.88 -4.60 -12.89
CA GLY A 74 11.55 -5.17 -12.89
C GLY A 74 11.14 -5.92 -14.17
N ARG A 75 12.07 -6.24 -15.06
CA ARG A 75 11.78 -6.95 -16.32
C ARG A 75 11.76 -8.47 -16.19
N MET A 76 12.47 -9.01 -15.21
CA MET A 76 12.53 -10.46 -14.96
C MET A 76 11.53 -10.84 -13.87
N VAL A 77 10.39 -11.29 -14.33
CA VAL A 77 9.31 -11.74 -13.47
C VAL A 77 9.01 -13.19 -13.76
N ILE A 78 9.12 -14.04 -12.76
CA ILE A 78 8.85 -15.47 -12.88
C ILE A 78 7.49 -15.76 -12.25
N GLY A 79 6.54 -16.22 -13.08
CA GLY A 79 5.22 -16.70 -12.65
C GLY A 79 4.04 -15.86 -13.14
N LYS A 80 2.94 -16.56 -13.47
CA LYS A 80 1.73 -15.92 -14.04
C LYS A 80 1.10 -14.88 -13.12
N THR A 81 1.02 -15.15 -11.83
CA THR A 81 0.42 -14.26 -10.82
C THR A 81 1.25 -12.98 -10.64
N TYR A 82 2.56 -13.09 -10.68
CA TYR A 82 3.44 -11.92 -10.60
C TYR A 82 3.34 -11.05 -11.85
N SER A 83 3.24 -11.64 -13.03
CA SER A 83 3.11 -10.87 -14.28
C SER A 83 1.81 -10.09 -14.36
N GLU A 84 0.71 -10.61 -13.81
CA GLU A 84 -0.55 -9.89 -13.73
C GLU A 84 -0.46 -8.71 -12.76
N PHE A 85 0.07 -8.93 -11.56
CA PHE A 85 0.25 -7.89 -10.55
C PHE A 85 1.18 -6.78 -11.06
N GLU A 86 2.32 -7.13 -11.66
CA GLU A 86 3.25 -6.17 -12.25
C GLU A 86 2.62 -5.37 -13.40
N LYS A 87 1.82 -6.01 -14.24
CA LYS A 87 1.10 -5.33 -15.31
C LYS A 87 0.26 -4.19 -14.76
N TYR A 88 -0.56 -4.44 -13.72
CA TYR A 88 -1.41 -3.41 -13.14
C TYR A 88 -0.63 -2.32 -12.42
N ILE A 89 0.45 -2.68 -11.71
CA ILE A 89 1.35 -1.68 -11.10
C ILE A 89 1.91 -0.72 -12.15
N LYS A 90 2.34 -1.23 -13.30
CA LYS A 90 2.89 -0.39 -14.38
C LYS A 90 1.84 0.42 -15.13
N MET A 91 0.59 -0.02 -15.14
CA MET A 91 -0.52 0.69 -15.75
C MET A 91 -1.13 1.75 -14.84
N ALA A 92 -0.96 1.61 -13.53
CA ALA A 92 -1.57 2.51 -12.56
C ALA A 92 -0.98 3.92 -12.64
N ASP A 93 -1.85 4.93 -12.56
CA ASP A 93 -1.43 6.32 -12.42
C ASP A 93 -0.73 6.55 -11.07
N ILE A 94 -1.14 5.82 -10.04
CA ILE A 94 -0.51 5.83 -8.71
C ILE A 94 -0.79 4.52 -7.96
N VAL A 95 0.20 4.09 -7.16
CA VAL A 95 0.06 2.98 -6.22
C VAL A 95 -0.21 3.52 -4.82
N LEU A 96 -1.30 3.10 -4.20
CA LEU A 96 -1.73 3.53 -2.87
C LEU A 96 -1.53 2.38 -1.87
N HIS A 97 -0.86 2.67 -0.77
CA HIS A 97 -0.86 1.78 0.39
C HIS A 97 -2.22 1.87 1.08
N ALA A 98 -2.92 0.76 1.21
CA ALA A 98 -4.23 0.72 1.86
C ALA A 98 -4.16 1.23 3.31
N PRO A 99 -5.23 1.88 3.81
CA PRO A 99 -5.33 2.21 5.23
C PRO A 99 -5.33 0.93 6.07
N GLY A 100 -4.79 0.99 7.27
CA GLY A 100 -4.76 -0.19 8.15
C GLY A 100 -3.66 -0.16 9.19
N GLY A 101 -3.31 -1.33 9.70
CA GLY A 101 -2.28 -1.52 10.72
C GLY A 101 -0.87 -1.18 10.24
N PRO A 102 0.12 -1.17 11.15
CA PRO A 102 1.48 -0.75 10.86
C PRO A 102 2.21 -1.76 9.96
N SER A 103 2.27 -1.48 8.66
CA SER A 103 2.99 -2.30 7.68
C SER A 103 4.48 -1.95 7.60
N ILE A 104 4.85 -0.71 7.96
CA ILE A 104 6.22 -0.21 7.96
C ILE A 104 6.57 0.22 9.40
N GLY A 105 7.52 -0.47 9.99
CA GLY A 105 7.96 -0.25 11.37
C GLY A 105 8.22 -1.57 12.12
N ASP A 106 8.68 -1.44 13.36
CA ASP A 106 9.11 -2.59 14.18
C ASP A 106 7.95 -3.44 14.70
N THR A 107 6.70 -2.94 14.67
CA THR A 107 5.52 -3.66 15.20
C THR A 107 5.29 -5.00 14.49
N TYR A 108 5.49 -5.03 13.17
CA TYR A 108 5.41 -6.27 12.36
C TYR A 108 6.72 -6.51 11.62
N ILE A 109 7.81 -6.54 12.37
CA ILE A 109 9.16 -6.58 11.82
C ILE A 109 9.43 -7.81 10.92
N GLU A 110 8.77 -8.92 11.17
CA GLU A 110 8.91 -10.14 10.37
C GLU A 110 8.39 -9.96 8.94
N ASP A 111 7.26 -9.29 8.79
CA ASP A 111 6.61 -9.04 7.50
C ASP A 111 7.15 -7.79 6.78
N GLU A 112 7.67 -6.84 7.53
CA GLU A 112 8.06 -5.52 7.02
C GLU A 112 9.04 -5.59 5.84
N MET A 113 9.99 -6.52 5.87
CA MET A 113 10.99 -6.62 4.80
C MET A 113 10.37 -6.90 3.43
N GLY A 114 9.26 -7.63 3.37
CA GLY A 114 8.50 -7.85 2.14
C GLY A 114 7.94 -6.53 1.58
N TYR A 115 7.34 -5.70 2.45
CA TYR A 115 6.84 -4.38 2.08
C TYR A 115 7.96 -3.45 1.61
N LEU A 116 9.04 -3.37 2.37
CA LEU A 116 10.19 -2.52 2.02
C LEU A 116 10.80 -2.91 0.67
N ARG A 117 10.91 -4.22 0.38
CA ARG A 117 11.38 -4.71 -0.92
C ARG A 117 10.43 -4.31 -2.05
N PHE A 118 9.13 -4.43 -1.83
CA PHE A 118 8.12 -4.03 -2.79
C PHE A 118 8.22 -2.53 -3.13
N TYR A 119 8.19 -1.65 -2.12
CA TYR A 119 8.31 -0.21 -2.35
C TYR A 119 9.67 0.19 -2.94
N ASN A 120 10.76 -0.50 -2.54
CA ASN A 120 12.06 -0.26 -3.16
C ASN A 120 12.07 -0.61 -4.67
N LEU A 121 11.28 -1.60 -5.12
CA LEU A 121 11.08 -1.84 -6.55
C LEU A 121 10.32 -0.69 -7.22
N LEU A 122 9.29 -0.13 -6.59
CA LEU A 122 8.57 1.03 -7.12
C LEU A 122 9.50 2.24 -7.26
N VAL A 123 10.32 2.54 -6.23
CA VAL A 123 11.32 3.61 -6.29
C VAL A 123 12.29 3.42 -7.45
N ASN A 124 12.82 2.19 -7.63
CA ASN A 124 13.79 1.91 -8.71
C ASN A 124 13.19 1.95 -10.12
N GLN A 125 11.86 1.81 -10.23
CA GLN A 125 11.13 1.87 -11.49
C GLN A 125 10.45 3.22 -11.71
N GLU A 126 10.65 4.17 -10.78
CA GLU A 126 10.04 5.50 -10.80
C GLU A 126 8.51 5.48 -10.83
N ILE A 127 7.90 4.40 -10.28
CA ILE A 127 6.46 4.25 -10.19
C ILE A 127 5.95 5.08 -9.01
N PRO A 128 5.01 6.02 -9.21
CA PRO A 128 4.51 6.86 -8.14
C PRO A 128 3.69 6.06 -7.12
N TYR A 129 3.94 6.29 -5.84
CA TYR A 129 3.16 5.71 -4.76
C TYR A 129 3.00 6.66 -3.59
N MET A 130 1.98 6.42 -2.77
CA MET A 130 1.76 7.13 -1.51
C MET A 130 1.24 6.18 -0.42
N PHE A 131 1.45 6.60 0.81
CA PHE A 131 0.86 5.95 1.98
C PHE A 131 -0.45 6.65 2.34
N TYR A 132 -1.56 5.91 2.26
CA TYR A 132 -2.91 6.44 2.50
C TYR A 132 -3.42 5.98 3.86
N ALA A 133 -3.19 6.79 4.87
CA ALA A 133 -3.67 6.58 6.25
C ALA A 133 -3.32 5.25 6.95
N PRO A 134 -2.15 4.62 6.74
CA PRO A 134 -1.72 3.54 7.61
C PRO A 134 -1.19 4.08 8.95
N SER A 135 -1.14 3.22 9.97
CA SER A 135 -0.23 3.44 11.10
C SER A 135 1.20 3.04 10.72
N MET A 136 2.20 3.72 11.28
CA MET A 136 3.62 3.48 10.98
C MET A 136 4.51 3.58 12.21
N GLY A 137 5.63 2.86 12.18
CA GLY A 137 6.63 2.89 13.25
C GLY A 137 6.35 1.90 14.41
N PRO A 138 7.14 1.95 15.51
CA PRO A 138 8.41 2.69 15.64
C PRO A 138 9.51 2.22 14.67
N PHE A 139 10.63 2.96 14.61
CA PHE A 139 11.74 2.70 13.68
C PHE A 139 13.08 2.51 14.42
N ASN A 140 13.13 1.61 15.40
CA ASN A 140 14.30 1.36 16.22
C ASN A 140 15.32 0.42 15.57
N GLU A 141 14.86 -0.49 14.69
CA GLU A 141 15.72 -1.49 14.05
C GLU A 141 16.65 -0.85 13.00
N LYS A 142 17.90 -0.64 13.39
CA LYS A 142 18.92 0.08 12.61
C LYS A 142 19.32 -0.63 11.31
N SER A 143 19.28 -1.95 11.28
CA SER A 143 19.66 -2.73 10.08
C SER A 143 18.76 -2.40 8.88
N ARG A 144 17.55 -1.89 9.13
CA ARG A 144 16.55 -1.52 8.12
C ARG A 144 16.51 -0.02 7.82
N GLU A 145 17.25 0.80 8.55
CA GLU A 145 17.19 2.27 8.45
C GLU A 145 17.35 2.77 7.01
N LYS A 146 18.36 2.28 6.29
CA LYS A 146 18.64 2.71 4.93
C LYS A 146 17.50 2.43 3.95
N ILE A 147 16.93 1.25 4.00
CA ILE A 147 15.83 0.89 3.09
C ILE A 147 14.52 1.57 3.50
N ARG A 148 14.25 1.73 4.80
CA ARG A 148 13.11 2.50 5.31
C ARG A 148 13.16 3.95 4.84
N LYS A 149 14.29 4.64 5.02
CA LYS A 149 14.48 6.03 4.54
C LYS A 149 14.23 6.12 3.04
N LYS A 150 14.87 5.26 2.25
CA LYS A 150 14.69 5.26 0.80
C LYS A 150 13.23 5.08 0.38
N VAL A 151 12.49 4.21 1.08
CA VAL A 151 11.07 3.94 0.80
C VAL A 151 10.18 5.11 1.23
N LEU A 152 10.39 5.69 2.40
CA LEU A 152 9.59 6.81 2.87
C LEU A 152 9.89 8.09 2.06
N GLU A 153 11.14 8.38 1.79
CA GLU A 153 11.56 9.55 0.99
C GLU A 153 11.15 9.43 -0.49
N GLY A 154 10.97 8.21 -1.00
CA GLY A 154 10.51 7.96 -2.37
C GLY A 154 9.00 8.10 -2.57
N ALA A 155 8.22 8.16 -1.50
CA ALA A 155 6.78 8.33 -1.58
C ALA A 155 6.40 9.74 -2.07
N LYS A 156 5.38 9.84 -2.91
CA LYS A 156 4.82 11.13 -3.35
C LYS A 156 4.13 11.87 -2.22
N LYS A 157 3.55 11.13 -1.28
CA LYS A 157 2.88 11.67 -0.10
C LYS A 157 2.82 10.61 0.99
N ILE A 158 2.92 11.05 2.24
CA ILE A 158 2.73 10.22 3.42
C ILE A 158 1.60 10.84 4.23
N VAL A 159 0.49 10.15 4.30
CA VAL A 159 -0.65 10.47 5.16
C VAL A 159 -0.77 9.36 6.18
N VAL A 160 -0.85 9.67 7.44
CA VAL A 160 -1.01 8.72 8.54
C VAL A 160 -2.29 9.01 9.34
N ARG A 161 -2.84 8.01 9.99
CA ARG A 161 -4.14 8.13 10.68
C ARG A 161 -4.04 8.47 12.16
N ASP A 162 -2.86 8.50 12.73
CA ASP A 162 -2.67 8.75 14.17
C ASP A 162 -1.43 9.62 14.45
N PRO A 163 -1.48 10.42 15.55
CA PRO A 163 -0.38 11.34 15.89
C PRO A 163 0.94 10.61 16.20
N ILE A 164 0.87 9.41 16.77
CA ILE A 164 2.06 8.63 17.14
C ILE A 164 2.83 8.23 15.88
N SER A 165 2.11 7.74 14.87
CA SER A 165 2.69 7.44 13.55
C SER A 165 3.29 8.69 12.89
N LYS A 166 2.61 9.85 13.01
CA LYS A 166 3.14 11.12 12.50
C LYS A 166 4.47 11.48 13.16
N ASP A 167 4.54 11.39 14.48
CA ASP A 167 5.76 11.69 15.23
C ASP A 167 6.91 10.76 14.87
N TYR A 168 6.64 9.45 14.73
CA TYR A 168 7.64 8.48 14.30
C TYR A 168 8.18 8.79 12.91
N VAL A 169 7.29 8.99 11.92
CA VAL A 169 7.72 9.23 10.53
C VAL A 169 8.44 10.58 10.41
N SER A 170 7.90 11.65 10.99
CA SER A 170 8.51 13.00 10.92
C SER A 170 9.89 13.05 11.59
N SER A 171 10.08 12.30 12.69
CA SER A 171 11.38 12.19 13.35
C SER A 171 12.38 11.37 12.53
N PHE A 172 11.90 10.34 11.83
CA PHE A 172 12.74 9.42 11.09
C PHE A 172 13.16 9.95 9.70
N VAL A 173 12.26 10.65 9.01
CA VAL A 173 12.50 11.31 7.71
C VAL A 173 12.09 12.79 7.75
N PRO A 174 12.84 13.64 8.44
CA PRO A 174 12.44 15.03 8.74
C PRO A 174 12.29 15.93 7.51
N LYS A 175 12.74 15.49 6.35
CA LYS A 175 12.58 16.21 5.08
C LYS A 175 11.25 15.90 4.37
N CYS A 176 10.54 14.87 4.79
CA CYS A 176 9.25 14.50 4.23
C CYS A 176 8.13 15.24 4.94
N GLU A 177 7.20 15.78 4.18
CA GLU A 177 5.94 16.25 4.72
C GLU A 177 5.05 15.07 5.08
N VAL A 178 4.59 15.03 6.34
CA VAL A 178 3.71 13.97 6.85
C VAL A 178 2.40 14.60 7.29
N GLU A 179 1.33 14.21 6.63
CA GLU A 179 -0.01 14.67 6.97
C GLU A 179 -0.69 13.71 7.96
N LEU A 180 -1.52 14.30 8.81
CA LEU A 180 -2.40 13.57 9.73
C LEU A 180 -3.82 13.62 9.22
N THR A 181 -4.47 12.46 9.17
CA THR A 181 -5.91 12.35 8.87
C THR A 181 -6.60 11.48 9.92
N LEU A 182 -7.89 11.27 9.77
CA LEU A 182 -8.63 10.26 10.54
C LEU A 182 -8.48 8.89 9.91
N ASP A 183 -8.79 7.85 10.69
CA ASP A 183 -8.93 6.50 10.14
C ASP A 183 -10.05 6.47 9.10
N SER A 184 -9.75 6.00 7.90
CA SER A 184 -10.72 5.96 6.80
C SER A 184 -11.98 5.16 7.15
N ALA A 185 -11.88 4.16 8.04
CA ALA A 185 -13.05 3.41 8.49
C ALA A 185 -14.12 4.27 9.16
N LEU A 186 -13.75 5.44 9.71
CA LEU A 186 -14.71 6.38 10.32
C LEU A 186 -15.59 7.09 9.28
N GLN A 187 -15.19 7.09 8.03
CA GLN A 187 -15.93 7.69 6.91
C GLN A 187 -16.85 6.67 6.23
N HIS A 188 -16.75 5.39 6.59
CA HIS A 188 -17.57 4.35 5.99
C HIS A 188 -19.06 4.57 6.35
N ASP A 189 -19.88 4.75 5.32
CA ASP A 189 -21.33 4.93 5.52
C ASP A 189 -22.00 3.58 5.84
N ILE A 190 -22.23 3.34 7.13
CA ILE A 190 -22.93 2.16 7.64
C ILE A 190 -24.40 2.08 7.18
N ASN A 191 -24.96 3.18 6.64
CA ASN A 191 -26.32 3.22 6.13
C ASN A 191 -26.42 2.82 4.64
N LYS A 192 -25.31 2.68 3.93
CA LYS A 192 -25.32 2.05 2.61
C LYS A 192 -25.78 0.61 2.79
N LYS A 193 -27.07 0.37 2.60
CA LYS A 193 -27.63 -0.99 2.59
C LYS A 193 -26.87 -1.79 1.54
N ALA A 194 -26.35 -2.94 1.95
CA ALA A 194 -25.92 -3.97 1.01
C ALA A 194 -27.12 -4.29 0.13
N ASN A 195 -27.10 -3.87 -1.11
CA ASN A 195 -28.09 -4.26 -2.12
C ASN A 195 -27.73 -5.64 -2.63
#